data_b504bae02499a9927c773b21130fb958
#
_entry.id   b504bae02499a9927c773b21130fb958
#
_cell.length_a   1.000
_cell.length_b   1.000
_cell.length_c   1.000
_cell.angle_alpha   90.00
_cell.angle_beta   90.00
_cell.angle_gamma   90.00
#
_symmetry.space_group_name_H-M   'P 1'
#
loop_
_entity.id
_entity.type
_entity.pdbx_description
1 polymer ?
#
loop_
_entity_poly.entity_id
_entity_poly.type
_entity_poly.pdbx_seq_one_letter_code
_entity_poly.pdbx_strand_id
1 'polypeptide(L)'
;MRPLYPDFAQPMWRGTQDVDGKTVLLYAEEGNGDTIQFVRYAADLAARGARVILAVQDALQPLLTGLPGVSLCIPRSSQLPPFDLHCPICSLPFAFGTRLETIPSATPYLPPPARARLQSWEQRLRERLGPDSKCRVGLVWSGNPNHGNDRNRSVPLRTLLRLFDADAAFVSLQKDARPEDQAMLEEGGVVDLTADLSDFAETAALISCLDIVISVDTSVAHLAGALGRPTWIMLPYSPDFRWLLDRDDSPWYPTARLFRQSAARDWNEVADRVRSALASHAQSFRSQRG
;
A
#
# COMPACT_ATOMS: atom_id res chain seq x y z
N MET A 1 -10.41 -25.68 -10.58
CA MET A 1 -10.08 -24.24 -10.43
C MET A 1 -11.38 -23.45 -10.43
N ARG A 2 -11.63 -22.60 -9.45
CA ARG A 2 -12.69 -21.58 -9.58
C ARG A 2 -12.27 -20.61 -10.67
N PRO A 3 -13.18 -20.16 -11.58
CA PRO A 3 -12.84 -19.15 -12.55
C PRO A 3 -12.37 -17.89 -11.80
N LEU A 4 -11.27 -17.28 -12.25
CA LEU A 4 -10.73 -16.03 -11.68
C LEU A 4 -11.76 -14.88 -11.72
N TYR A 5 -12.71 -14.96 -12.63
CA TYR A 5 -13.73 -13.93 -12.85
C TYR A 5 -15.13 -14.51 -12.60
N PRO A 6 -16.00 -13.77 -11.90
CA PRO A 6 -17.43 -14.11 -11.81
C PRO A 6 -18.06 -14.15 -13.20
N ASP A 7 -18.96 -15.12 -13.40
CA ASP A 7 -19.76 -15.20 -14.62
C ASP A 7 -21.01 -14.32 -14.46
N PHE A 8 -20.92 -13.08 -14.91
CA PHE A 8 -22.02 -12.13 -14.90
C PHE A 8 -22.74 -12.12 -16.23
N ALA A 9 -24.08 -12.02 -16.21
CA ALA A 9 -24.90 -11.87 -17.41
C ALA A 9 -24.65 -10.50 -18.10
N GLN A 10 -24.28 -9.48 -17.32
CA GLN A 10 -23.96 -8.14 -17.84
C GLN A 10 -22.61 -8.16 -18.56
N PRO A 11 -22.44 -7.31 -19.59
CA PRO A 11 -21.19 -7.26 -20.34
C PRO A 11 -20.04 -6.65 -19.54
N MET A 12 -18.82 -7.17 -19.77
CA MET A 12 -17.61 -6.59 -19.25
C MET A 12 -17.27 -5.29 -19.99
N TRP A 13 -17.09 -4.21 -19.24
CA TRP A 13 -16.57 -2.95 -19.78
C TRP A 13 -15.09 -3.06 -20.10
N ARG A 14 -14.75 -2.76 -21.35
CA ARG A 14 -13.38 -2.82 -21.87
C ARG A 14 -12.85 -1.47 -22.37
N GLY A 15 -13.52 -0.37 -21.96
CA GLY A 15 -13.11 0.99 -22.33
C GLY A 15 -13.79 1.54 -23.58
N THR A 16 -14.48 0.73 -24.38
CA THR A 16 -15.10 1.13 -25.65
C THR A 16 -16.59 1.43 -25.55
N GLN A 17 -17.28 0.84 -24.57
CA GLN A 17 -18.71 1.09 -24.36
C GLN A 17 -18.90 2.44 -23.66
N ASP A 18 -19.96 3.14 -24.03
CA ASP A 18 -20.42 4.32 -23.32
C ASP A 18 -20.88 3.96 -21.92
N VAL A 19 -20.47 4.75 -20.93
CA VAL A 19 -20.75 4.54 -19.50
C VAL A 19 -21.60 5.68 -18.92
N ASP A 20 -21.90 6.70 -19.70
CA ASP A 20 -22.72 7.83 -19.24
C ASP A 20 -24.11 7.36 -18.77
N GLY A 21 -24.48 7.74 -17.56
CA GLY A 21 -25.71 7.33 -16.89
C GLY A 21 -25.79 5.86 -16.50
N LYS A 22 -24.75 5.03 -16.74
CA LYS A 22 -24.75 3.60 -16.43
C LYS A 22 -24.14 3.31 -15.06
N THR A 23 -24.64 2.25 -14.43
CA THR A 23 -24.05 1.69 -13.20
C THR A 23 -22.98 0.69 -13.58
N VAL A 24 -21.74 0.95 -13.17
CA VAL A 24 -20.58 0.09 -13.42
C VAL A 24 -20.10 -0.53 -12.12
N LEU A 25 -20.09 -1.88 -12.06
CA LEU A 25 -19.52 -2.64 -10.97
C LEU A 25 -18.02 -2.82 -11.18
N LEU A 26 -17.21 -2.22 -10.31
CA LEU A 26 -15.79 -2.54 -10.16
C LEU A 26 -15.65 -3.58 -9.04
N TYR A 27 -14.94 -4.67 -9.30
CA TYR A 27 -14.76 -5.71 -8.28
C TYR A 27 -13.30 -6.15 -8.16
N ALA A 28 -12.90 -6.41 -6.91
CA ALA A 28 -11.56 -6.88 -6.59
C ALA A 28 -11.45 -8.38 -6.83
N GLU A 29 -10.56 -8.79 -7.74
CA GLU A 29 -10.29 -10.19 -8.09
C GLU A 29 -8.94 -10.68 -7.56
N GLU A 30 -7.98 -9.78 -7.35
CA GLU A 30 -6.61 -10.07 -6.92
C GLU A 30 -6.37 -9.65 -5.44
N GLY A 31 -5.14 -9.34 -5.08
CA GLY A 31 -4.73 -8.98 -3.73
C GLY A 31 -5.18 -7.59 -3.27
N ASN A 32 -5.04 -7.32 -1.96
CA ASN A 32 -5.36 -6.01 -1.39
C ASN A 32 -4.52 -4.88 -2.01
N GLY A 33 -3.24 -5.16 -2.31
CA GLY A 33 -2.35 -4.18 -2.95
C GLY A 33 -2.83 -3.77 -4.33
N ASP A 34 -3.32 -4.72 -5.12
CA ASP A 34 -3.87 -4.49 -6.46
C ASP A 34 -5.13 -3.61 -6.36
N THR A 35 -6.00 -3.93 -5.43
CA THR A 35 -7.21 -3.13 -5.19
C THR A 35 -6.83 -1.69 -4.81
N ILE A 36 -5.94 -1.50 -3.83
CA ILE A 36 -5.49 -0.17 -3.41
C ILE A 36 -4.87 0.60 -4.60
N GLN A 37 -4.05 -0.07 -5.41
CA GLN A 37 -3.41 0.58 -6.55
C GLN A 37 -4.41 1.03 -7.61
N PHE A 38 -5.34 0.16 -8.00
CA PHE A 38 -6.16 0.40 -9.19
C PHE A 38 -7.51 1.07 -8.90
N VAL A 39 -7.95 1.22 -7.65
CA VAL A 39 -9.14 2.02 -7.32
C VAL A 39 -9.01 3.49 -7.71
N ARG A 40 -7.79 4.00 -7.96
CA ARG A 40 -7.55 5.36 -8.45
C ARG A 40 -8.31 5.69 -9.74
N TYR A 41 -8.60 4.69 -10.56
CA TYR A 41 -9.37 4.87 -11.80
C TYR A 41 -10.88 5.07 -11.57
N ALA A 42 -11.38 4.86 -10.34
CA ALA A 42 -12.81 5.02 -10.06
C ALA A 42 -13.29 6.46 -10.29
N ALA A 43 -12.48 7.45 -9.92
CA ALA A 43 -12.77 8.85 -10.16
C ALA A 43 -12.82 9.19 -11.66
N ASP A 44 -11.90 8.64 -12.46
CA ASP A 44 -11.88 8.85 -13.91
C ASP A 44 -13.08 8.19 -14.59
N LEU A 45 -13.52 7.04 -14.07
CA LEU A 45 -14.73 6.37 -14.58
C LEU A 45 -15.99 7.16 -14.23
N ALA A 46 -16.09 7.69 -13.02
CA ALA A 46 -17.18 8.56 -12.60
C ALA A 46 -17.20 9.88 -13.40
N ALA A 47 -16.04 10.44 -13.73
CA ALA A 47 -15.92 11.63 -14.57
C ALA A 47 -16.45 11.41 -16.02
N ARG A 48 -16.57 10.15 -16.46
CA ARG A 48 -17.24 9.76 -17.73
C ARG A 48 -18.75 9.57 -17.57
N GLY A 49 -19.34 9.99 -16.46
CA GLY A 49 -20.78 9.89 -16.19
C GLY A 49 -21.25 8.56 -15.59
N ALA A 50 -20.35 7.62 -15.26
CA ALA A 50 -20.70 6.36 -14.67
C ALA A 50 -21.08 6.50 -13.18
N ARG A 51 -22.10 5.75 -12.74
CA ARG A 51 -22.34 5.47 -11.33
C ARG A 51 -21.50 4.27 -10.91
N VAL A 52 -20.44 4.50 -10.14
CA VAL A 52 -19.49 3.44 -9.76
C VAL A 52 -19.91 2.74 -8.48
N ILE A 53 -20.06 1.41 -8.56
CA ILE A 53 -20.17 0.51 -7.41
C ILE A 53 -18.86 -0.22 -7.26
N LEU A 54 -18.30 -0.24 -6.06
CA LEU A 54 -17.03 -0.87 -5.76
C LEU A 54 -17.23 -2.05 -4.79
N ALA A 55 -16.96 -3.28 -5.25
CA ALA A 55 -17.00 -4.49 -4.45
C ALA A 55 -15.56 -4.95 -4.14
N VAL A 56 -15.15 -4.89 -2.86
CA VAL A 56 -13.76 -5.09 -2.45
C VAL A 56 -13.63 -6.13 -1.34
N GLN A 57 -12.39 -6.52 -1.02
CA GLN A 57 -12.08 -7.35 0.14
C GLN A 57 -12.61 -6.66 1.41
N ASP A 58 -13.16 -7.45 2.31
CA ASP A 58 -13.85 -6.95 3.52
C ASP A 58 -12.94 -6.04 4.35
N ALA A 59 -11.64 -6.37 4.45
CA ALA A 59 -10.66 -5.57 5.17
C ALA A 59 -10.38 -4.19 4.54
N LEU A 60 -10.67 -4.00 3.25
CA LEU A 60 -10.48 -2.74 2.53
C LEU A 60 -11.74 -1.85 2.52
N GLN A 61 -12.91 -2.42 2.79
CA GLN A 61 -14.17 -1.67 2.70
C GLN A 61 -14.17 -0.42 3.60
N PRO A 62 -13.71 -0.47 4.88
CA PRO A 62 -13.66 0.73 5.72
C PRO A 62 -12.72 1.83 5.21
N LEU A 63 -11.62 1.44 4.54
CA LEU A 63 -10.67 2.37 3.92
C LEU A 63 -11.27 3.07 2.71
N LEU A 64 -12.01 2.33 1.88
CA LEU A 64 -12.47 2.77 0.57
C LEU A 64 -13.88 3.36 0.59
N THR A 65 -14.55 3.33 1.73
CA THR A 65 -15.82 4.03 1.92
C THR A 65 -15.59 5.54 1.81
N GLY A 66 -16.34 6.19 0.92
CA GLY A 66 -16.18 7.62 0.63
C GLY A 66 -15.06 7.95 -0.36
N LEU A 67 -14.52 6.95 -1.05
CA LEU A 67 -13.55 7.18 -2.13
C LEU A 67 -14.18 8.08 -3.23
N PRO A 68 -13.50 9.15 -3.65
CA PRO A 68 -14.01 10.02 -4.71
C PRO A 68 -14.40 9.26 -5.97
N GLY A 69 -15.57 9.58 -6.52
CA GLY A 69 -16.12 8.92 -7.70
C GLY A 69 -16.85 7.59 -7.42
N VAL A 70 -16.82 7.07 -6.20
CA VAL A 70 -17.52 5.84 -5.83
C VAL A 70 -18.87 6.17 -5.18
N SER A 71 -19.96 5.71 -5.80
CA SER A 71 -21.32 5.91 -5.30
C SER A 71 -21.68 4.93 -4.16
N LEU A 72 -21.10 3.73 -4.19
CA LEU A 72 -21.33 2.70 -3.19
C LEU A 72 -20.11 1.78 -3.09
N CYS A 73 -19.58 1.59 -1.88
CA CYS A 73 -18.51 0.63 -1.59
C CYS A 73 -19.05 -0.47 -0.69
N ILE A 74 -18.94 -1.73 -1.13
CA ILE A 74 -19.44 -2.91 -0.42
C ILE A 74 -18.36 -3.98 -0.28
N PRO A 75 -18.44 -4.82 0.76
CA PRO A 75 -17.65 -6.04 0.82
C PRO A 75 -18.00 -6.96 -0.35
N ARG A 76 -17.01 -7.61 -0.95
CA ARG A 76 -17.25 -8.57 -2.05
C ARG A 76 -18.03 -9.82 -1.61
N SER A 77 -18.12 -10.06 -0.31
CA SER A 77 -18.94 -11.11 0.31
C SER A 77 -20.45 -10.77 0.33
N SER A 78 -20.80 -9.49 0.09
CA SER A 78 -22.18 -9.02 0.12
C SER A 78 -22.93 -9.35 -1.17
N GLN A 79 -24.27 -9.32 -1.09
CA GLN A 79 -25.13 -9.38 -2.28
C GLN A 79 -24.90 -8.15 -3.16
N LEU A 80 -24.62 -8.36 -4.44
CA LEU A 80 -24.39 -7.28 -5.40
C LEU A 80 -25.73 -6.58 -5.74
N PRO A 81 -25.76 -5.24 -5.74
CA PRO A 81 -26.89 -4.49 -6.28
C PRO A 81 -26.94 -4.60 -7.81
N PRO A 82 -28.04 -4.20 -8.47
CA PRO A 82 -28.14 -4.17 -9.92
C PRO A 82 -27.05 -3.27 -10.54
N PHE A 83 -26.48 -3.68 -11.66
CA PHE A 83 -25.51 -2.95 -12.45
C PHE A 83 -25.69 -3.24 -13.95
N ASP A 84 -25.19 -2.33 -14.81
CA ASP A 84 -25.30 -2.44 -16.27
C ASP A 84 -24.05 -3.06 -16.89
N LEU A 85 -22.88 -2.71 -16.35
CA LEU A 85 -21.56 -3.14 -16.81
C LEU A 85 -20.70 -3.56 -15.61
N HIS A 86 -19.70 -4.40 -15.85
CA HIS A 86 -18.73 -4.72 -14.81
C HIS A 86 -17.29 -4.64 -15.34
N CYS A 87 -16.32 -4.43 -14.44
CA CYS A 87 -14.91 -4.48 -14.77
C CYS A 87 -14.10 -4.99 -13.56
N PRO A 88 -13.22 -6.00 -13.73
CA PRO A 88 -12.24 -6.33 -12.71
C PRO A 88 -11.31 -5.14 -12.48
N ILE A 89 -10.95 -4.85 -11.25
CA ILE A 89 -10.15 -3.66 -10.91
C ILE A 89 -8.80 -3.67 -11.64
N CYS A 90 -8.14 -4.82 -11.72
CA CYS A 90 -6.83 -4.94 -12.41
C CYS A 90 -6.92 -4.76 -13.93
N SER A 91 -8.12 -4.80 -14.51
CA SER A 91 -8.33 -4.53 -15.94
C SER A 91 -8.51 -3.05 -16.26
N LEU A 92 -8.66 -2.18 -15.26
CA LEU A 92 -8.87 -0.74 -15.48
C LEU A 92 -7.76 -0.07 -16.28
N PRO A 93 -6.46 -0.31 -16.03
CA PRO A 93 -5.40 0.27 -16.87
C PRO A 93 -5.57 -0.06 -18.36
N PHE A 94 -5.95 -1.31 -18.67
CA PHE A 94 -6.24 -1.72 -20.04
C PHE A 94 -7.47 -1.01 -20.61
N ALA A 95 -8.57 -0.97 -19.86
CA ALA A 95 -9.82 -0.34 -20.29
C ALA A 95 -9.67 1.19 -20.51
N PHE A 96 -8.77 1.84 -19.77
CA PHE A 96 -8.41 3.24 -19.95
C PHE A 96 -7.33 3.48 -21.01
N GLY A 97 -6.74 2.42 -21.58
CA GLY A 97 -5.63 2.52 -22.53
C GLY A 97 -4.38 3.15 -21.89
N THR A 98 -4.16 2.90 -20.60
CA THR A 98 -3.07 3.49 -19.83
C THR A 98 -1.71 3.13 -20.41
N ARG A 99 -0.88 4.15 -20.60
CA ARG A 99 0.53 4.06 -20.97
C ARG A 99 1.37 4.65 -19.85
N LEU A 100 2.69 4.48 -19.91
CA LEU A 100 3.59 4.98 -18.88
C LEU A 100 3.38 6.47 -18.58
N GLU A 101 3.19 7.26 -19.62
CA GLU A 101 3.01 8.72 -19.56
C GLU A 101 1.60 9.15 -19.10
N THR A 102 0.64 8.22 -19.14
CA THR A 102 -0.76 8.50 -18.79
C THR A 102 -1.21 7.80 -17.51
N ILE A 103 -0.27 7.23 -16.74
CA ILE A 103 -0.57 6.69 -15.42
C ILE A 103 -1.14 7.81 -14.54
N PRO A 104 -2.34 7.65 -13.95
CA PRO A 104 -2.88 8.64 -13.01
C PRO A 104 -2.10 8.59 -11.69
N SER A 105 -0.96 9.30 -11.64
CA SER A 105 0.02 9.24 -10.54
C SER A 105 -0.28 10.20 -9.39
N ALA A 106 -1.31 11.04 -9.48
CA ALA A 106 -1.67 11.96 -8.41
C ALA A 106 -1.90 11.24 -7.07
N THR A 107 -1.29 11.77 -6.01
CA THR A 107 -1.44 11.28 -4.63
C THR A 107 -1.57 12.47 -3.68
N PRO A 108 -2.28 12.35 -2.54
CA PRO A 108 -3.11 11.19 -2.16
C PRO A 108 -4.37 11.07 -3.03
N TYR A 109 -4.83 9.84 -3.29
CA TYR A 109 -6.11 9.60 -3.94
C TYR A 109 -7.11 8.83 -3.04
N LEU A 110 -6.65 8.34 -1.89
CA LEU A 110 -7.52 7.75 -0.88
C LEU A 110 -8.15 8.83 0.00
N PRO A 111 -9.33 8.57 0.59
CA PRO A 111 -9.90 9.46 1.59
C PRO A 111 -8.93 9.64 2.76
N PRO A 112 -8.82 10.83 3.35
CA PRO A 112 -8.03 11.02 4.56
C PRO A 112 -8.61 10.17 5.70
N PRO A 113 -7.76 9.55 6.54
CA PRO A 113 -8.25 8.84 7.71
C PRO A 113 -9.06 9.74 8.64
N ALA A 114 -10.07 9.17 9.28
CA ALA A 114 -10.92 9.89 10.21
C ALA A 114 -10.08 10.55 11.33
N ARG A 115 -10.37 11.80 11.66
CA ARG A 115 -9.63 12.59 12.66
C ARG A 115 -9.50 11.87 14.01
N ALA A 116 -10.55 11.20 14.46
CA ALA A 116 -10.53 10.44 15.71
C ALA A 116 -9.51 9.29 15.68
N ARG A 117 -9.38 8.59 14.55
CA ARG A 117 -8.38 7.51 14.37
C ARG A 117 -6.96 8.09 14.40
N LEU A 118 -6.73 9.19 13.69
CA LEU A 118 -5.42 9.88 13.70
C LEU A 118 -5.02 10.31 15.11
N GLN A 119 -5.94 10.92 15.87
CA GLN A 119 -5.68 11.34 17.25
C GLN A 119 -5.37 10.15 18.16
N SER A 120 -6.11 9.05 18.03
CA SER A 120 -5.86 7.83 18.81
C SER A 120 -4.48 7.24 18.52
N TRP A 121 -4.09 7.13 17.23
CA TRP A 121 -2.78 6.60 16.86
C TRP A 121 -1.64 7.53 17.27
N GLU A 122 -1.80 8.83 17.11
CA GLU A 122 -0.81 9.80 17.56
C GLU A 122 -0.59 9.75 19.08
N GLN A 123 -1.66 9.59 19.87
CA GLN A 123 -1.55 9.41 21.31
C GLN A 123 -0.79 8.14 21.67
N ARG A 124 -1.13 6.98 21.08
CA ARG A 124 -0.46 5.70 21.34
C ARG A 124 1.02 5.76 20.96
N LEU A 125 1.34 6.38 19.82
CA LEU A 125 2.74 6.55 19.42
C LEU A 125 3.50 7.42 20.40
N ARG A 126 2.93 8.52 20.92
CA ARG A 126 3.56 9.35 21.96
C ARG A 126 3.79 8.58 23.25
N GLU A 127 2.83 7.78 23.68
CA GLU A 127 2.94 6.95 24.88
C GLU A 127 4.07 5.92 24.78
N ARG A 128 4.30 5.36 23.59
CA ARG A 128 5.29 4.30 23.36
C ARG A 128 6.68 4.83 22.97
N LEU A 129 6.75 5.91 22.21
CA LEU A 129 7.98 6.49 21.69
C LEU A 129 8.49 7.67 22.53
N GLY A 130 7.68 8.19 23.43
CA GLY A 130 7.96 9.43 24.16
C GLY A 130 7.66 10.70 23.33
N PRO A 131 7.90 11.88 23.94
CA PRO A 131 7.62 13.16 23.31
C PRO A 131 8.64 13.55 22.23
N ASP A 132 9.73 12.80 22.08
CA ASP A 132 10.85 13.18 21.25
C ASP A 132 10.59 13.06 19.76
N SER A 133 11.19 13.98 19.05
CA SER A 133 11.01 14.24 17.63
C SER A 133 11.88 13.36 16.72
N LYS A 134 12.11 12.10 17.05
CA LYS A 134 12.79 11.19 16.13
C LYS A 134 11.92 10.94 14.89
N CYS A 135 12.57 10.77 13.75
CA CYS A 135 11.91 10.32 12.53
C CYS A 135 11.21 8.98 12.77
N ARG A 136 9.89 8.95 12.60
CA ARG A 136 9.06 7.75 12.78
C ARG A 136 9.04 6.92 11.52
N VAL A 137 9.60 5.73 11.58
CA VAL A 137 9.79 4.82 10.46
C VAL A 137 8.86 3.63 10.59
N GLY A 138 7.88 3.49 9.69
CA GLY A 138 7.09 2.27 9.58
C GLY A 138 7.85 1.18 8.84
N LEU A 139 7.84 -0.05 9.33
CA LEU A 139 8.62 -1.15 8.78
C LEU A 139 7.75 -2.36 8.41
N VAL A 140 7.91 -2.85 7.15
CA VAL A 140 7.36 -4.13 6.68
C VAL A 140 8.45 -4.89 5.94
N TRP A 141 8.72 -6.12 6.36
CA TRP A 141 9.83 -6.92 5.82
C TRP A 141 9.39 -8.20 5.13
N SER A 142 8.14 -8.63 5.30
CA SER A 142 7.65 -9.84 4.65
C SER A 142 6.24 -9.69 4.10
N GLY A 143 5.95 -10.44 3.05
CA GLY A 143 4.64 -10.55 2.46
C GLY A 143 3.79 -11.68 3.06
N ASN A 144 2.67 -11.98 2.39
CA ASN A 144 1.85 -13.13 2.73
C ASN A 144 2.61 -14.43 2.37
N PRO A 145 2.88 -15.33 3.33
CA PRO A 145 3.63 -16.56 3.09
C PRO A 145 2.94 -17.52 2.09
N ASN A 146 1.64 -17.38 1.88
CA ASN A 146 0.88 -18.16 0.90
C ASN A 146 0.99 -17.62 -0.54
N HIS A 147 1.66 -16.49 -0.73
CA HIS A 147 1.88 -15.93 -2.06
C HIS A 147 3.04 -16.63 -2.76
N GLY A 148 2.84 -17.07 -4.01
CA GLY A 148 3.83 -17.87 -4.76
C GLY A 148 5.22 -17.23 -4.89
N ASN A 149 5.32 -15.89 -4.85
CA ASN A 149 6.58 -15.14 -4.93
C ASN A 149 7.07 -14.62 -3.57
N ASP A 150 6.52 -15.08 -2.45
CA ASP A 150 6.86 -14.54 -1.13
C ASP A 150 8.34 -14.70 -0.79
N ARG A 151 8.93 -15.85 -1.09
CA ARG A 151 10.36 -16.12 -0.85
C ARG A 151 11.30 -15.12 -1.51
N ASN A 152 10.94 -14.60 -2.68
CA ASN A 152 11.79 -13.67 -3.42
C ASN A 152 11.66 -12.23 -2.92
N ARG A 153 10.47 -11.82 -2.46
CA ARG A 153 10.18 -10.44 -2.07
C ARG A 153 10.32 -10.18 -0.58
N SER A 154 10.27 -11.21 0.27
CA SER A 154 10.42 -11.06 1.72
C SER A 154 11.89 -11.01 2.11
N VAL A 155 12.20 -10.13 3.07
CA VAL A 155 13.54 -9.94 3.64
C VAL A 155 13.52 -10.51 5.06
N PRO A 156 14.47 -11.36 5.48
CA PRO A 156 14.57 -11.77 6.87
C PRO A 156 14.78 -10.57 7.79
N LEU A 157 14.03 -10.47 8.90
CA LEU A 157 14.13 -9.31 9.81
C LEU A 157 15.56 -9.10 10.32
N ARG A 158 16.31 -10.18 10.57
CA ARG A 158 17.74 -10.11 10.95
C ARG A 158 18.61 -9.29 9.98
N THR A 159 18.25 -9.26 8.70
CA THR A 159 18.94 -8.44 7.69
C THR A 159 18.69 -6.96 7.89
N LEU A 160 17.53 -6.60 8.46
CA LEU A 160 17.13 -5.22 8.70
C LEU A 160 17.53 -4.68 10.08
N LEU A 161 18.06 -5.52 10.99
CA LEU A 161 18.55 -5.07 12.30
C LEU A 161 19.59 -3.95 12.18
N ARG A 162 20.36 -3.92 11.09
CA ARG A 162 21.34 -2.85 10.81
C ARG A 162 20.72 -1.47 10.57
N LEU A 163 19.40 -1.40 10.32
CA LEU A 163 18.69 -0.14 10.21
C LEU A 163 18.46 0.51 11.57
N PHE A 164 18.43 -0.29 12.65
CA PHE A 164 18.09 0.17 13.99
C PHE A 164 19.20 1.00 14.64
N ASP A 165 20.41 1.01 14.05
CA ASP A 165 21.49 1.95 14.42
C ASP A 165 21.18 3.39 14.02
N ALA A 166 20.20 3.62 13.11
CA ALA A 166 19.81 4.96 12.71
C ALA A 166 19.05 5.65 13.86
N ASP A 167 19.26 6.98 13.95
CA ASP A 167 18.56 7.79 14.93
C ASP A 167 17.10 8.06 14.49
N ALA A 168 16.33 7.02 14.54
CA ALA A 168 14.92 6.97 14.17
C ALA A 168 14.13 6.15 15.19
N ALA A 169 12.81 6.29 15.16
CA ALA A 169 11.88 5.52 15.96
C ALA A 169 11.15 4.53 15.04
N PHE A 170 11.34 3.23 15.26
CA PHE A 170 10.77 2.20 14.40
C PHE A 170 9.44 1.69 14.93
N VAL A 171 8.47 1.56 14.02
CA VAL A 171 7.11 1.09 14.27
C VAL A 171 6.81 -0.07 13.33
N SER A 172 6.43 -1.23 13.87
CA SER A 172 6.01 -2.37 13.06
C SER A 172 4.68 -2.08 12.36
N LEU A 173 4.65 -2.33 11.06
CA LEU A 173 3.43 -2.40 10.24
C LEU A 173 3.20 -3.85 9.74
N GLN A 174 4.02 -4.80 10.21
CA GLN A 174 3.98 -6.21 9.86
C GLN A 174 2.96 -6.95 10.70
N LYS A 175 1.68 -6.96 10.28
CA LYS A 175 0.57 -7.52 11.06
C LYS A 175 0.79 -8.99 11.47
N ASP A 176 1.31 -9.81 10.56
CA ASP A 176 1.54 -11.23 10.78
C ASP A 176 3.06 -11.50 10.82
N ALA A 177 3.73 -10.94 11.85
CA ALA A 177 5.15 -11.21 12.08
C ALA A 177 5.36 -12.70 12.36
N ARG A 178 6.43 -13.28 11.81
CA ARG A 178 6.78 -14.67 12.03
C ARG A 178 7.23 -14.85 13.48
N PRO A 179 6.98 -16.01 14.10
CA PRO A 179 7.37 -16.24 15.51
C PRO A 179 8.85 -15.97 15.78
N GLU A 180 9.73 -16.30 14.84
CA GLU A 180 11.17 -16.05 14.94
C GLU A 180 11.55 -14.56 14.91
N ASP A 181 10.70 -13.71 14.42
CA ASP A 181 10.95 -12.26 14.33
C ASP A 181 10.59 -11.53 15.62
N GLN A 182 9.74 -12.10 16.47
CA GLN A 182 9.19 -11.43 17.65
C GLN A 182 10.27 -11.02 18.66
N ALA A 183 11.18 -11.93 19.00
CA ALA A 183 12.29 -11.62 19.90
C ALA A 183 13.20 -10.51 19.33
N MET A 184 13.45 -10.52 18.02
CA MET A 184 14.24 -9.50 17.34
C MET A 184 13.58 -8.12 17.34
N LEU A 185 12.25 -8.05 17.29
CA LEU A 185 11.50 -6.79 17.39
C LEU A 185 11.65 -6.18 18.79
N GLU A 186 11.55 -7.00 19.83
CA GLU A 186 11.70 -6.56 21.22
C GLU A 186 13.14 -6.08 21.50
N GLU A 187 14.16 -6.87 21.12
CA GLU A 187 15.57 -6.50 21.25
C GLU A 187 15.94 -5.24 20.45
N GLY A 188 15.35 -5.07 19.25
CA GLY A 188 15.59 -3.93 18.36
C GLY A 188 14.86 -2.65 18.78
N GLY A 189 14.06 -2.68 19.86
CA GLY A 189 13.29 -1.52 20.31
C GLY A 189 12.22 -1.05 19.30
N VAL A 190 11.75 -1.96 18.46
CA VAL A 190 10.68 -1.67 17.51
C VAL A 190 9.34 -1.66 18.23
N VAL A 191 8.59 -0.58 18.10
CA VAL A 191 7.24 -0.48 18.66
C VAL A 191 6.29 -1.32 17.83
N ASP A 192 5.75 -2.36 18.43
CA ASP A 192 4.71 -3.19 17.83
C ASP A 192 3.33 -2.85 18.39
N LEU A 193 2.46 -2.34 17.53
CA LEU A 193 1.04 -2.03 17.80
C LEU A 193 0.13 -2.74 16.79
N THR A 194 0.63 -3.76 16.11
CA THR A 194 -0.07 -4.45 15.01
C THR A 194 -1.31 -5.22 15.46
N ALA A 195 -1.40 -5.59 16.74
CA ALA A 195 -2.60 -6.19 17.32
C ALA A 195 -3.84 -5.29 17.19
N ASP A 196 -3.64 -3.97 17.13
CA ASP A 196 -4.72 -2.97 17.01
C ASP A 196 -5.10 -2.67 15.54
N LEU A 197 -4.38 -3.23 14.56
CA LEU A 197 -4.66 -3.07 13.13
C LEU A 197 -5.81 -4.00 12.70
N SER A 198 -7.04 -3.64 13.02
CA SER A 198 -8.23 -4.45 12.70
C SER A 198 -8.55 -4.48 11.20
N ASP A 199 -8.27 -3.38 10.48
CA ASP A 199 -8.55 -3.18 9.07
C ASP A 199 -7.54 -2.24 8.40
N PHE A 200 -7.68 -2.03 7.09
CA PHE A 200 -6.79 -1.12 6.36
C PHE A 200 -7.03 0.37 6.66
N ALA A 201 -8.18 0.75 7.22
CA ALA A 201 -8.38 2.14 7.65
C ALA A 201 -7.60 2.45 8.94
N GLU A 202 -7.43 1.46 9.85
CA GLU A 202 -6.51 1.58 10.99
C GLU A 202 -5.05 1.64 10.52
N THR A 203 -4.67 0.78 9.57
CA THR A 203 -3.32 0.81 8.98
C THR A 203 -3.04 2.16 8.30
N ALA A 204 -4.00 2.71 7.57
CA ALA A 204 -3.88 4.03 6.94
C ALA A 204 -3.72 5.15 7.96
N ALA A 205 -4.45 5.10 9.07
CA ALA A 205 -4.34 6.07 10.14
C ALA A 205 -2.97 6.01 10.83
N LEU A 206 -2.47 4.82 11.14
CA LEU A 206 -1.12 4.64 11.68
C LEU A 206 -0.05 5.15 10.70
N ILE A 207 -0.10 4.76 9.42
CA ILE A 207 0.84 5.23 8.39
C ILE A 207 0.82 6.76 8.29
N SER A 208 -0.34 7.39 8.44
CA SER A 208 -0.46 8.85 8.38
C SER A 208 0.21 9.57 9.55
N CYS A 209 0.49 8.88 10.65
CA CYS A 209 1.23 9.38 11.81
C CYS A 209 2.75 9.11 11.73
N LEU A 210 3.22 8.49 10.64
CA LEU A 210 4.63 8.18 10.40
C LEU A 210 5.25 9.15 9.40
N ASP A 211 6.55 9.34 9.48
CA ASP A 211 7.29 10.24 8.57
C ASP A 211 7.69 9.52 7.28
N ILE A 212 8.00 8.23 7.36
CA ILE A 212 8.37 7.40 6.22
C ILE A 212 7.94 5.94 6.45
N VAL A 213 7.67 5.23 5.37
CA VAL A 213 7.43 3.78 5.38
C VAL A 213 8.53 3.08 4.58
N ILE A 214 9.18 2.08 5.18
CA ILE A 214 10.13 1.18 4.52
C ILE A 214 9.45 -0.19 4.43
N SER A 215 9.24 -0.67 3.22
CA SER A 215 8.48 -1.89 2.99
C SER A 215 9.08 -2.74 1.88
N VAL A 216 8.89 -4.05 1.94
CA VAL A 216 8.96 -4.89 0.75
C VAL A 216 7.70 -4.69 -0.10
N ASP A 217 7.63 -5.30 -1.28
CA ASP A 217 6.48 -5.23 -2.18
C ASP A 217 5.23 -5.89 -1.56
N THR A 218 4.42 -5.10 -0.87
CA THR A 218 3.21 -5.54 -0.16
C THR A 218 2.08 -4.51 -0.29
N SER A 219 0.88 -4.89 0.16
CA SER A 219 -0.27 -3.98 0.23
C SER A 219 -0.01 -2.72 1.06
N VAL A 220 0.89 -2.79 2.06
CA VAL A 220 1.27 -1.63 2.88
C VAL A 220 2.09 -0.61 2.08
N ALA A 221 2.99 -1.08 1.18
CA ALA A 221 3.71 -0.19 0.27
C ALA A 221 2.74 0.59 -0.64
N HIS A 222 1.75 -0.13 -1.19
CA HIS A 222 0.70 0.48 -2.01
C HIS A 222 -0.15 1.48 -1.21
N LEU A 223 -0.50 1.13 0.03
CA LEU A 223 -1.27 2.01 0.92
C LEU A 223 -0.50 3.30 1.25
N ALA A 224 0.76 3.19 1.64
CA ALA A 224 1.60 4.34 1.94
C ALA A 224 1.76 5.27 0.72
N GLY A 225 2.02 4.70 -0.46
CA GLY A 225 2.07 5.43 -1.72
C GLY A 225 0.74 6.09 -2.08
N ALA A 226 -0.39 5.40 -1.89
CA ALA A 226 -1.73 5.93 -2.15
C ALA A 226 -2.12 7.09 -1.22
N LEU A 227 -1.59 7.10 0.01
CA LEU A 227 -1.72 8.19 0.98
C LEU A 227 -0.73 9.34 0.72
N GLY A 228 0.14 9.23 -0.30
CA GLY A 228 1.16 10.24 -0.60
C GLY A 228 2.28 10.31 0.42
N ARG A 229 2.48 9.27 1.24
CA ARG A 229 3.55 9.25 2.25
C ARG A 229 4.88 8.86 1.62
N PRO A 230 6.02 9.42 2.09
CA PRO A 230 7.34 8.95 1.69
C PRO A 230 7.45 7.43 1.89
N THR A 231 7.74 6.69 0.83
CA THR A 231 7.73 5.22 0.86
C THR A 231 8.98 4.68 0.18
N TRP A 232 9.78 3.92 0.91
CA TRP A 232 10.95 3.22 0.37
C TRP A 232 10.62 1.75 0.20
N ILE A 233 10.78 1.26 -1.02
CA ILE A 233 10.35 -0.09 -1.38
C ILE A 233 11.57 -0.93 -1.72
N MET A 234 11.79 -1.98 -0.94
CA MET A 234 12.84 -2.97 -1.19
C MET A 234 12.31 -4.00 -2.18
N LEU A 235 12.98 -4.13 -3.31
CA LEU A 235 12.55 -4.98 -4.43
C LEU A 235 13.54 -6.10 -4.71
N PRO A 236 13.04 -7.31 -5.02
CA PRO A 236 13.89 -8.40 -5.51
C PRO A 236 14.49 -8.06 -6.87
N TYR A 237 15.48 -8.83 -7.29
CA TYR A 237 16.10 -8.71 -8.63
C TYR A 237 15.08 -8.81 -9.76
N SER A 238 14.10 -9.69 -9.62
CA SER A 238 12.97 -9.80 -10.55
C SER A 238 11.70 -9.29 -9.84
N PRO A 239 11.42 -7.98 -9.90
CA PRO A 239 10.27 -7.38 -9.25
C PRO A 239 8.98 -7.65 -10.04
N ASP A 240 7.85 -7.29 -9.43
CA ASP A 240 6.58 -7.21 -10.15
C ASP A 240 6.63 -6.14 -11.26
N PHE A 241 5.87 -6.35 -12.34
CA PHE A 241 5.85 -5.50 -13.53
C PHE A 241 5.59 -4.01 -13.23
N ARG A 242 4.82 -3.70 -12.20
CA ARG A 242 4.43 -2.34 -11.81
C ARG A 242 5.60 -1.47 -11.36
N TRP A 243 6.66 -2.09 -10.90
CA TRP A 243 7.87 -1.40 -10.47
C TRP A 243 8.85 -1.13 -11.61
N LEU A 244 8.61 -1.70 -12.79
CA LEU A 244 9.49 -1.60 -13.96
C LEU A 244 10.94 -2.06 -13.67
N LEU A 245 11.85 -1.76 -14.56
CA LEU A 245 13.29 -2.04 -14.41
C LEU A 245 14.09 -0.73 -14.51
N ASP A 246 15.34 -0.76 -14.09
CA ASP A 246 16.35 0.28 -14.31
C ASP A 246 15.97 1.71 -13.88
N ARG A 247 15.21 1.81 -12.75
CA ARG A 247 14.81 3.10 -12.17
C ARG A 247 14.65 3.00 -10.65
N ASP A 248 14.85 4.15 -9.97
CA ASP A 248 14.76 4.29 -8.52
C ASP A 248 13.44 4.92 -8.05
N ASP A 249 12.63 5.45 -8.98
CA ASP A 249 11.32 6.04 -8.74
C ASP A 249 10.19 5.12 -9.23
N SER A 250 8.96 5.50 -8.94
CA SER A 250 7.78 4.78 -9.40
C SER A 250 6.84 5.70 -10.18
N PRO A 251 6.39 5.29 -11.39
CA PRO A 251 5.41 6.07 -12.13
C PRO A 251 4.02 6.04 -11.48
N TRP A 252 3.78 5.08 -10.58
CA TRP A 252 2.52 4.94 -9.86
C TRP A 252 2.44 5.78 -8.59
N TYR A 253 3.59 6.03 -7.93
CA TYR A 253 3.68 6.70 -6.64
C TYR A 253 4.86 7.68 -6.63
N PRO A 254 4.61 8.98 -6.84
CA PRO A 254 5.69 9.99 -6.91
C PRO A 254 6.53 10.10 -5.64
N THR A 255 5.99 9.67 -4.49
CA THR A 255 6.68 9.67 -3.19
C THR A 255 7.48 8.39 -2.92
N ALA A 256 7.46 7.43 -3.85
CA ALA A 256 8.17 6.17 -3.69
C ALA A 256 9.62 6.26 -4.18
N ARG A 257 10.53 5.64 -3.42
CA ARG A 257 11.91 5.36 -3.81
C ARG A 257 12.16 3.85 -3.77
N LEU A 258 12.77 3.33 -4.83
CA LEU A 258 12.95 1.90 -5.03
C LEU A 258 14.39 1.48 -4.73
N PHE A 259 14.55 0.46 -3.89
CA PHE A 259 15.82 -0.15 -3.53
C PHE A 259 15.84 -1.59 -4.05
N ARG A 260 16.50 -1.80 -5.18
CA ARG A 260 16.48 -3.07 -5.92
C ARG A 260 17.64 -3.97 -5.57
N GLN A 261 17.43 -5.27 -5.49
CA GLN A 261 18.54 -6.22 -5.51
C GLN A 261 19.32 -6.11 -6.82
N SER A 262 20.65 -6.26 -6.71
CA SER A 262 21.52 -6.52 -7.87
C SER A 262 21.36 -7.95 -8.39
N ALA A 263 22.07 -8.31 -9.44
CA ALA A 263 22.13 -9.69 -9.96
C ALA A 263 22.65 -10.69 -8.92
N ALA A 264 23.37 -10.25 -7.88
CA ALA A 264 23.81 -11.07 -6.77
C ALA A 264 22.65 -11.55 -5.87
N ARG A 265 21.46 -10.93 -5.99
CA ARG A 265 20.26 -11.24 -5.19
C ARG A 265 20.50 -11.18 -3.68
N ASP A 266 21.44 -10.32 -3.25
CA ASP A 266 21.78 -10.15 -1.84
C ASP A 266 20.93 -9.03 -1.20
N TRP A 267 20.15 -9.40 -0.20
CA TRP A 267 19.36 -8.45 0.59
C TRP A 267 20.22 -7.60 1.52
N ASN A 268 21.45 -8.04 1.87
CA ASN A 268 22.36 -7.24 2.68
C ASN A 268 22.79 -5.96 1.94
N GLU A 269 23.08 -6.06 0.64
CA GLU A 269 23.38 -4.87 -0.18
C GLU A 269 22.22 -3.87 -0.21
N VAL A 270 21.00 -4.37 -0.30
CA VAL A 270 19.80 -3.51 -0.28
C VAL A 270 19.64 -2.85 1.08
N ALA A 271 19.76 -3.62 2.16
CA ALA A 271 19.65 -3.12 3.53
C ALA A 271 20.72 -2.07 3.86
N ASP A 272 21.95 -2.22 3.37
CA ASP A 272 23.03 -1.24 3.58
C ASP A 272 22.75 0.08 2.84
N ARG A 273 22.20 0.03 1.62
CA ARG A 273 21.76 1.24 0.90
C ARG A 273 20.59 1.92 1.59
N VAL A 274 19.62 1.15 2.09
CA VAL A 274 18.48 1.67 2.87
C VAL A 274 19.02 2.33 4.16
N ARG A 275 19.91 1.66 4.89
CA ARG A 275 20.54 2.21 6.11
C ARG A 275 21.23 3.54 5.86
N SER A 276 22.05 3.61 4.83
CA SER A 276 22.78 4.84 4.48
C SER A 276 21.82 5.98 4.12
N ALA A 277 20.76 5.68 3.34
CA ALA A 277 19.74 6.65 3.00
C ALA A 277 18.94 7.10 4.24
N LEU A 278 18.62 6.18 5.15
CA LEU A 278 17.87 6.47 6.38
C LEU A 278 18.67 7.37 7.32
N ALA A 279 19.96 7.12 7.49
CA ALA A 279 20.84 7.98 8.31
C ALA A 279 20.82 9.43 7.81
N SER A 280 20.94 9.62 6.49
CA SER A 280 20.87 10.96 5.86
C SER A 280 19.48 11.59 6.02
N HIS A 281 18.42 10.81 5.86
CA HIS A 281 17.05 11.28 6.01
C HIS A 281 16.73 11.71 7.45
N ALA A 282 17.13 10.93 8.45
CA ALA A 282 16.93 11.24 9.87
C ALA A 282 17.71 12.51 10.28
N GLN A 283 18.91 12.69 9.76
CA GLN A 283 19.70 13.90 9.99
C GLN A 283 19.02 15.16 9.41
N SER A 284 18.52 15.08 8.18
CA SER A 284 17.78 16.18 7.54
C SER A 284 16.49 16.50 8.28
N PHE A 285 15.79 15.47 8.77
CA PHE A 285 14.57 15.61 9.55
C PHE A 285 14.77 16.42 10.84
N ARG A 286 15.87 16.15 11.55
CA ARG A 286 16.24 16.93 12.75
C ARG A 286 16.55 18.39 12.43
N SER A 287 17.33 18.63 11.37
CA SER A 287 17.71 20.00 10.98
C SER A 287 16.51 20.87 10.58
N GLN A 288 15.38 20.30 10.21
CA GLN A 288 14.15 21.03 9.85
C GLN A 288 13.26 21.35 11.06
N ARG A 289 13.48 20.72 12.20
CA ARG A 289 12.65 20.88 13.43
C ARG A 289 13.39 21.55 14.61
N GLY A 290 14.70 21.69 14.51
CA GLY A 290 15.55 22.45 15.46
C GLY A 290 15.79 23.86 14.95
#